data_ec4559a3cd669d646a8e951be6032c79
#
_entry.id   ec4559a3cd669d646a8e951be6032c79
#
_cell.length_a   1.000
_cell.length_b   1.000
_cell.length_c   1.000
_cell.angle_alpha   90.00
_cell.angle_beta   90.00
_cell.angle_gamma   90.00
#
_symmetry.space_group_name_H-M   'P 1'
#
loop_
_entity.id
_entity.type
_entity.pdbx_description
1 polymer ?
#
loop_
_entity_poly.entity_id
_entity_poly.type
_entity_poly.pdbx_seq_one_letter_code
_entity_poly.pdbx_strand_id
1 'polypeptide(L)'
;MMPHKPKAVILNDTSTRYHHGCARVMRLLCEGLERHGLDITARSAARNDWEKDADFLTALAEADIIIINGEGTLHHGKPAGETLLRIVNHPARGVKPVALVNALYQDNPKTWGEFLSKCALLAARDSESAKAMAAASGQDVRWLPDLSLSAPADIHSQARKGVIIGDSVKLSARKILARTAGRFTDARFVPTKTL
;
A
#
# COMPACT_ATOMS: atom_id res chain seq x y z
N MET A 1 -28.18 21.52 4.86
CA MET A 1 -27.46 20.46 5.57
C MET A 1 -26.36 19.98 4.66
N MET A 2 -25.07 20.15 5.02
CA MET A 2 -23.99 19.61 4.19
C MET A 2 -24.07 18.07 4.21
N PRO A 3 -23.90 17.39 3.08
CA PRO A 3 -23.92 15.93 3.05
C PRO A 3 -22.81 15.40 3.97
N HIS A 4 -23.13 14.44 4.83
CA HIS A 4 -22.18 13.74 5.68
C HIS A 4 -21.15 13.05 4.79
N LYS A 5 -19.87 13.39 4.96
CA LYS A 5 -18.78 12.69 4.27
C LYS A 5 -18.54 11.35 4.98
N PRO A 6 -18.54 10.22 4.27
CA PRO A 6 -18.20 8.94 4.89
C PRO A 6 -16.78 8.96 5.48
N LYS A 7 -16.66 8.49 6.70
CA LYS A 7 -15.39 8.40 7.43
C LYS A 7 -14.62 7.15 7.01
N ALA A 8 -13.34 7.30 6.70
CA ALA A 8 -12.44 6.21 6.35
C ALA A 8 -11.27 6.10 7.32
N VAL A 9 -10.90 4.87 7.66
CA VAL A 9 -9.61 4.58 8.31
C VAL A 9 -8.73 3.80 7.37
N ILE A 10 -7.41 4.02 7.45
CA ILE A 10 -6.42 3.36 6.58
C ILE A 10 -5.47 2.53 7.45
N LEU A 11 -5.34 1.24 7.10
CA LEU A 11 -4.30 0.37 7.63
C LEU A 11 -3.10 0.31 6.69
N ASN A 12 -1.91 0.13 7.27
CA ASN A 12 -0.64 0.03 6.59
C ASN A 12 -0.22 1.33 5.90
N ASP A 13 -0.23 2.43 6.66
CA ASP A 13 0.37 3.68 6.19
C ASP A 13 1.89 3.50 6.07
N THR A 14 2.34 3.31 4.83
CA THR A 14 3.74 3.06 4.49
C THR A 14 4.56 4.34 4.32
N SER A 15 3.96 5.53 4.41
CA SER A 15 4.68 6.81 4.31
C SER A 15 5.74 6.97 5.40
N THR A 16 5.51 6.35 6.56
CA THR A 16 6.43 6.37 7.72
C THR A 16 7.73 5.58 7.50
N ARG A 17 7.86 4.88 6.37
CA ARG A 17 9.03 4.03 6.06
C ARG A 17 10.21 4.79 5.45
N TYR A 18 10.11 6.11 5.30
CA TYR A 18 11.14 6.93 4.65
C TYR A 18 11.54 6.44 3.24
N HIS A 19 10.58 5.87 2.51
CA HIS A 19 10.76 5.36 1.16
C HIS A 19 9.93 6.21 0.18
N HIS A 20 10.56 6.78 -0.83
CA HIS A 20 9.90 7.71 -1.77
C HIS A 20 8.69 7.10 -2.46
N GLY A 21 8.77 5.85 -2.89
CA GLY A 21 7.64 5.12 -3.50
C GLY A 21 6.48 4.98 -2.53
N CYS A 22 6.75 4.57 -1.28
CA CYS A 22 5.72 4.42 -0.25
C CYS A 22 5.05 5.76 0.08
N ALA A 23 5.84 6.83 0.23
CA ALA A 23 5.30 8.17 0.48
C ALA A 23 4.41 8.65 -0.67
N ARG A 24 4.82 8.39 -1.93
CA ARG A 24 4.02 8.72 -3.11
C ARG A 24 2.72 7.92 -3.15
N VAL A 25 2.77 6.61 -2.90
CA VAL A 25 1.58 5.75 -2.85
C VAL A 25 0.57 6.27 -1.82
N MET A 26 1.02 6.51 -0.60
CA MET A 26 0.12 6.99 0.47
C MET A 26 -0.45 8.37 0.17
N ARG A 27 0.36 9.29 -0.34
CA ARG A 27 -0.14 10.61 -0.77
C ARG A 27 -1.24 10.47 -1.81
N LEU A 28 -1.00 9.70 -2.88
CA LEU A 28 -1.98 9.53 -3.96
C LEU A 28 -3.24 8.77 -3.51
N LEU A 29 -3.09 7.81 -2.59
CA LEU A 29 -4.23 7.12 -1.97
C LEU A 29 -5.10 8.11 -1.19
N CYS A 30 -4.51 8.89 -0.29
CA CYS A 30 -5.25 9.86 0.53
C CYS A 30 -5.92 10.93 -0.36
N GLU A 31 -5.16 11.58 -1.26
CA GLU A 31 -5.70 12.57 -2.20
C GLU A 31 -6.85 11.99 -3.06
N GLY A 32 -6.73 10.72 -3.47
CA GLY A 32 -7.77 10.02 -4.22
C GLY A 32 -9.04 9.82 -3.41
N LEU A 33 -8.92 9.30 -2.19
CA LEU A 33 -10.06 9.08 -1.29
C LEU A 33 -10.77 10.40 -0.94
N GLU A 34 -10.02 11.45 -0.57
CA GLU A 34 -10.57 12.77 -0.25
C GLU A 34 -11.28 13.42 -1.45
N ARG A 35 -10.69 13.30 -2.66
CA ARG A 35 -11.29 13.80 -3.90
C ARG A 35 -12.62 13.12 -4.22
N HIS A 36 -12.77 11.85 -3.82
CA HIS A 36 -14.01 11.10 -3.95
C HIS A 36 -14.94 11.23 -2.75
N GLY A 37 -14.68 12.22 -1.88
CA GLY A 37 -15.59 12.63 -0.82
C GLY A 37 -15.49 11.83 0.48
N LEU A 38 -14.44 11.03 0.67
CA LEU A 38 -14.20 10.38 1.96
C LEU A 38 -13.42 11.30 2.90
N ASP A 39 -13.71 11.18 4.21
CA ASP A 39 -12.98 11.84 5.28
C ASP A 39 -12.05 10.83 5.96
N ILE A 40 -10.73 11.03 5.89
CA ILE A 40 -9.75 10.12 6.47
C ILE A 40 -9.54 10.50 7.92
N THR A 41 -10.13 9.75 8.83
CA THR A 41 -10.13 10.07 10.28
C THR A 41 -8.94 9.48 11.02
N ALA A 42 -8.37 8.37 10.55
CA ALA A 42 -7.16 7.79 11.14
C ALA A 42 -6.36 6.95 10.15
N ARG A 43 -5.05 6.83 10.41
CA ARG A 43 -4.13 5.99 9.66
C ARG A 43 -3.23 5.22 10.62
N SER A 44 -3.24 3.88 10.53
CA SER A 44 -2.31 3.04 11.28
C SER A 44 -1.03 2.83 10.47
N ALA A 45 0.10 3.21 11.04
CA ALA A 45 1.41 3.10 10.41
C ALA A 45 1.77 1.64 10.06
N ALA A 46 2.55 1.47 9.01
CA ALA A 46 3.06 0.15 8.64
C ALA A 46 3.86 -0.47 9.80
N ARG A 47 3.54 -1.73 10.13
CA ARG A 47 4.10 -2.50 11.25
C ARG A 47 3.66 -2.03 12.65
N ASN A 48 2.75 -1.08 12.76
CA ASN A 48 2.11 -0.79 14.03
C ASN A 48 1.20 -1.96 14.44
N ASP A 49 1.13 -2.22 15.74
CA ASP A 49 0.14 -3.14 16.32
C ASP A 49 -1.19 -2.37 16.48
N TRP A 50 -1.92 -2.25 15.38
CA TRP A 50 -3.17 -1.50 15.33
C TRP A 50 -4.23 -2.04 16.31
N GLU A 51 -4.14 -3.32 16.69
CA GLU A 51 -5.05 -3.95 17.65
C GLU A 51 -4.85 -3.42 19.10
N LYS A 52 -3.71 -2.77 19.36
CA LYS A 52 -3.39 -2.13 20.65
C LYS A 52 -3.39 -0.60 20.60
N ASP A 53 -3.67 -0.02 19.45
CA ASP A 53 -3.71 1.43 19.25
C ASP A 53 -5.12 1.93 19.60
N ALA A 54 -5.28 2.46 20.81
CA ALA A 54 -6.59 2.90 21.34
C ALA A 54 -7.21 4.02 20.49
N ASP A 55 -6.39 4.95 19.99
CA ASP A 55 -6.85 6.05 19.17
C ASP A 55 -7.33 5.56 17.80
N PHE A 56 -6.56 4.63 17.21
CA PHE A 56 -6.97 3.99 15.96
C PHE A 56 -8.24 3.17 16.13
N LEU A 57 -8.37 2.39 17.21
CA LEU A 57 -9.57 1.60 17.48
C LEU A 57 -10.80 2.47 17.72
N THR A 58 -10.65 3.64 18.34
CA THR A 58 -11.73 4.62 18.49
C THR A 58 -12.17 5.14 17.13
N ALA A 59 -11.25 5.56 16.28
CA ALA A 59 -11.56 6.02 14.94
C ALA A 59 -12.15 4.88 14.06
N LEU A 60 -11.67 3.65 14.22
CA LEU A 60 -12.20 2.47 13.54
C LEU A 60 -13.67 2.21 13.93
N ALA A 61 -14.01 2.37 15.21
CA ALA A 61 -15.39 2.19 15.67
C ALA A 61 -16.35 3.20 15.00
N GLU A 62 -15.90 4.43 14.75
CA GLU A 62 -16.68 5.50 14.12
C GLU A 62 -16.62 5.52 12.58
N ALA A 63 -15.74 4.73 11.97
CA ALA A 63 -15.57 4.73 10.52
C ALA A 63 -16.76 4.09 9.80
N ASP A 64 -16.98 4.52 8.56
CA ASP A 64 -17.94 3.92 7.62
C ASP A 64 -17.28 2.90 6.70
N ILE A 65 -15.98 3.03 6.44
CA ILE A 65 -15.19 2.15 5.56
C ILE A 65 -13.76 1.95 6.08
N ILE A 66 -13.23 0.78 5.85
CA ILE A 66 -11.86 0.39 6.20
C ILE A 66 -11.07 0.17 4.91
N ILE A 67 -9.95 0.87 4.76
CA ILE A 67 -9.05 0.72 3.61
C ILE A 67 -7.75 0.05 4.07
N ILE A 68 -7.35 -1.02 3.43
CA ILE A 68 -6.04 -1.66 3.62
C ILE A 68 -5.15 -1.32 2.41
N ASN A 69 -4.07 -0.59 2.63
CA ASN A 69 -3.03 -0.44 1.62
C ASN A 69 -2.16 -1.71 1.61
N GLY A 70 -2.40 -2.61 0.67
CA GLY A 70 -1.66 -3.89 0.59
C GLY A 70 -0.19 -3.71 0.28
N GLU A 71 0.12 -2.82 -0.66
CA GLU A 71 1.47 -2.53 -1.15
C GLU A 71 2.36 -3.80 -1.22
N GLY A 72 3.54 -3.78 -0.66
CA GLY A 72 4.47 -4.91 -0.60
C GLY A 72 4.42 -5.68 0.73
N THR A 73 3.25 -5.80 1.38
CA THR A 73 3.13 -6.44 2.71
C THR A 73 2.56 -7.85 2.64
N LEU A 74 1.72 -8.15 1.65
CA LEU A 74 1.03 -9.44 1.55
C LEU A 74 1.82 -10.45 0.71
N HIS A 75 3.00 -10.85 1.18
CA HIS A 75 3.81 -11.84 0.48
C HIS A 75 4.55 -12.79 1.42
N HIS A 76 4.73 -14.04 0.99
CA HIS A 76 5.47 -15.09 1.69
C HIS A 76 4.95 -15.39 3.12
N GLY A 77 3.65 -15.28 3.33
CA GLY A 77 3.01 -15.56 4.61
C GLY A 77 3.56 -14.78 5.79
N LYS A 78 4.07 -13.56 5.58
CA LYS A 78 4.67 -12.77 6.66
C LYS A 78 3.65 -12.37 7.71
N PRO A 79 3.98 -12.43 9.02
CA PRO A 79 3.05 -12.07 10.10
C PRO A 79 2.42 -10.68 9.93
N ALA A 80 3.16 -9.70 9.41
CA ALA A 80 2.62 -8.37 9.17
C ALA A 80 1.45 -8.36 8.17
N GLY A 81 1.46 -9.23 7.16
CA GLY A 81 0.35 -9.38 6.22
C GLY A 81 -0.88 -9.97 6.89
N GLU A 82 -0.71 -11.01 7.71
CA GLU A 82 -1.80 -11.62 8.46
C GLU A 82 -2.43 -10.62 9.45
N THR A 83 -1.59 -9.85 10.17
CA THR A 83 -2.06 -8.81 11.09
C THR A 83 -2.96 -7.79 10.39
N LEU A 84 -2.65 -7.40 9.16
CA LEU A 84 -3.53 -6.51 8.38
C LEU A 84 -4.86 -7.18 8.02
N LEU A 85 -4.81 -8.44 7.58
CA LEU A 85 -6.01 -9.16 7.14
C LEU A 85 -6.95 -9.51 8.29
N ARG A 86 -6.45 -9.67 9.51
CA ARG A 86 -7.29 -9.96 10.69
C ARG A 86 -8.37 -8.91 10.95
N ILE A 87 -8.22 -7.69 10.44
CA ILE A 87 -9.23 -6.62 10.59
C ILE A 87 -10.64 -7.08 10.17
N VAL A 88 -10.74 -7.96 9.15
CA VAL A 88 -12.03 -8.45 8.67
C VAL A 88 -12.81 -9.27 9.70
N ASN A 89 -12.12 -9.78 10.73
CA ASN A 89 -12.71 -10.54 11.82
C ASN A 89 -12.74 -9.77 13.15
N HIS A 90 -12.19 -8.55 13.18
CA HIS A 90 -12.10 -7.79 14.42
C HIS A 90 -13.47 -7.22 14.83
N PRO A 91 -13.86 -7.31 16.12
CA PRO A 91 -15.18 -6.84 16.57
C PRO A 91 -15.48 -5.38 16.23
N ALA A 92 -14.49 -4.48 16.33
CA ALA A 92 -14.65 -3.05 16.01
C ALA A 92 -14.95 -2.79 14.52
N ARG A 93 -14.69 -3.76 13.62
CA ARG A 93 -15.14 -3.67 12.23
C ARG A 93 -16.65 -3.63 12.13
N GLY A 94 -17.37 -4.46 12.91
CA GLY A 94 -18.80 -4.63 12.74
C GLY A 94 -19.17 -5.05 11.32
N VAL A 95 -20.11 -4.33 10.70
CA VAL A 95 -20.56 -4.55 9.31
C VAL A 95 -19.86 -3.68 8.28
N LYS A 96 -18.85 -2.91 8.70
CA LYS A 96 -18.16 -1.97 7.81
C LYS A 96 -17.49 -2.69 6.64
N PRO A 97 -17.60 -2.18 5.41
CA PRO A 97 -16.91 -2.74 4.26
C PRO A 97 -15.40 -2.55 4.42
N VAL A 98 -14.65 -3.58 4.00
CA VAL A 98 -13.18 -3.56 3.95
C VAL A 98 -12.76 -3.59 2.50
N ALA A 99 -11.97 -2.61 2.07
CA ALA A 99 -11.36 -2.57 0.75
C ALA A 99 -9.85 -2.79 0.88
N LEU A 100 -9.34 -3.86 0.27
CA LEU A 100 -7.91 -4.12 0.12
C LEU A 100 -7.47 -3.62 -1.24
N VAL A 101 -6.58 -2.62 -1.27
CA VAL A 101 -6.14 -1.95 -2.49
C VAL A 101 -4.62 -1.98 -2.66
N ASN A 102 -4.14 -1.81 -3.88
CA ASN A 102 -2.71 -1.73 -4.22
C ASN A 102 -1.89 -2.94 -3.75
N ALA A 103 -2.47 -4.13 -3.70
CA ALA A 103 -1.85 -5.30 -3.10
C ALA A 103 -0.87 -6.01 -4.05
N LEU A 104 0.37 -6.25 -3.56
CA LEU A 104 1.20 -7.35 -4.03
C LEU A 104 0.81 -8.60 -3.22
N TYR A 105 0.40 -9.66 -3.89
CA TYR A 105 0.00 -10.91 -3.23
C TYR A 105 0.75 -12.09 -3.84
N GLN A 106 1.64 -12.69 -3.05
CA GLN A 106 2.53 -13.73 -3.54
C GLN A 106 2.89 -14.74 -2.44
N ASP A 107 2.86 -16.04 -2.79
CA ASP A 107 3.34 -17.14 -1.94
C ASP A 107 2.76 -17.10 -0.50
N ASN A 108 1.46 -16.87 -0.38
CA ASN A 108 0.78 -16.78 0.91
C ASN A 108 0.08 -18.08 1.28
N PRO A 109 -0.17 -18.32 2.60
CA PRO A 109 -0.95 -19.45 3.06
C PRO A 109 -2.36 -19.44 2.46
N LYS A 110 -2.88 -20.61 2.09
CA LYS A 110 -4.26 -20.76 1.57
C LYS A 110 -5.32 -20.25 2.54
N THR A 111 -5.05 -20.32 3.84
CA THR A 111 -5.93 -19.82 4.90
C THR A 111 -6.22 -18.32 4.80
N TRP A 112 -5.33 -17.53 4.16
CA TRP A 112 -5.58 -16.10 3.94
C TRP A 112 -6.76 -15.84 3.00
N GLY A 113 -7.16 -16.83 2.19
CA GLY A 113 -8.35 -16.77 1.37
C GLY A 113 -9.63 -16.49 2.18
N GLU A 114 -9.73 -17.01 3.41
CA GLU A 114 -10.85 -16.76 4.30
C GLU A 114 -10.96 -15.29 4.74
N PHE A 115 -9.84 -14.60 4.91
CA PHE A 115 -9.84 -13.17 5.17
C PHE A 115 -10.22 -12.37 3.92
N LEU A 116 -9.62 -12.72 2.79
CA LEU A 116 -9.88 -12.04 1.52
C LEU A 116 -11.34 -12.15 1.11
N SER A 117 -11.98 -13.32 1.32
CA SER A 117 -13.41 -13.55 0.99
C SER A 117 -14.38 -12.64 1.77
N LYS A 118 -13.94 -12.03 2.86
CA LYS A 118 -14.72 -11.08 3.68
C LYS A 118 -14.49 -9.61 3.31
N CYS A 119 -13.59 -9.34 2.37
CA CYS A 119 -13.39 -7.99 1.85
C CYS A 119 -14.52 -7.64 0.85
N ALA A 120 -14.99 -6.40 0.91
CA ALA A 120 -15.98 -5.89 -0.04
C ALA A 120 -15.37 -5.51 -1.39
N LEU A 121 -14.06 -5.23 -1.40
CA LEU A 121 -13.28 -4.92 -2.61
C LEU A 121 -11.88 -5.47 -2.49
N LEU A 122 -11.43 -6.14 -3.55
CA LEU A 122 -10.06 -6.60 -3.72
C LEU A 122 -9.47 -5.96 -4.98
N ALA A 123 -8.34 -5.27 -4.83
CA ALA A 123 -7.60 -4.70 -5.95
C ALA A 123 -6.09 -4.95 -5.81
N ALA A 124 -5.53 -5.66 -6.77
CA ALA A 124 -4.11 -5.96 -6.85
C ALA A 124 -3.40 -5.00 -7.82
N ARG A 125 -2.11 -4.76 -7.59
CA ARG A 125 -1.29 -3.85 -8.40
C ARG A 125 -0.62 -4.50 -9.62
N ASP A 126 -0.72 -5.81 -9.74
CA ASP A 126 -0.22 -6.59 -10.88
C ASP A 126 -1.13 -7.78 -11.17
N SER A 127 -1.03 -8.32 -12.38
CA SER A 127 -1.92 -9.37 -12.88
C SER A 127 -1.73 -10.70 -12.15
N GLU A 128 -0.51 -11.03 -11.73
CA GLU A 128 -0.23 -12.30 -11.03
C GLU A 128 -0.79 -12.26 -9.61
N SER A 129 -0.63 -11.13 -8.92
CA SER A 129 -1.28 -10.89 -7.62
C SER A 129 -2.80 -10.98 -7.73
N ALA A 130 -3.41 -10.40 -8.78
CA ALA A 130 -4.85 -10.48 -8.99
C ALA A 130 -5.33 -11.92 -9.16
N LYS A 131 -4.66 -12.71 -10.00
CA LYS A 131 -4.97 -14.14 -10.21
C LYS A 131 -4.83 -14.94 -8.91
N ALA A 132 -3.73 -14.73 -8.17
CA ALA A 132 -3.48 -15.43 -6.91
C ALA A 132 -4.51 -15.09 -5.83
N MET A 133 -4.91 -13.81 -5.71
CA MET A 133 -5.96 -13.37 -4.80
C MET A 133 -7.33 -13.95 -5.19
N ALA A 134 -7.67 -13.93 -6.47
CA ALA A 134 -8.93 -14.50 -6.97
C ALA A 134 -9.01 -16.00 -6.68
N ALA A 135 -7.94 -16.73 -6.95
CA ALA A 135 -7.85 -18.17 -6.66
C ALA A 135 -7.96 -18.47 -5.15
N ALA A 136 -7.41 -17.60 -4.29
CA ALA A 136 -7.45 -17.79 -2.85
C ALA A 136 -8.81 -17.42 -2.24
N SER A 137 -9.45 -16.35 -2.72
CA SER A 137 -10.69 -15.79 -2.13
C SER A 137 -11.96 -16.31 -2.75
N GLY A 138 -11.91 -16.81 -3.99
CA GLY A 138 -13.09 -17.13 -4.80
C GLY A 138 -13.89 -15.89 -5.26
N GLN A 139 -13.30 -14.69 -5.17
CA GLN A 139 -13.95 -13.43 -5.55
C GLN A 139 -13.28 -12.81 -6.78
N ASP A 140 -14.01 -11.88 -7.41
CA ASP A 140 -13.41 -11.02 -8.43
C ASP A 140 -12.37 -10.08 -7.81
N VAL A 141 -11.20 -10.04 -8.42
CA VAL A 141 -10.11 -9.16 -8.02
C VAL A 141 -9.79 -8.20 -9.16
N ARG A 142 -9.87 -6.93 -8.89
CA ARG A 142 -9.50 -5.90 -9.88
C ARG A 142 -7.99 -5.83 -10.01
N TRP A 143 -7.51 -5.86 -11.25
CA TRP A 143 -6.13 -5.51 -11.53
C TRP A 143 -6.06 -4.05 -11.94
N LEU A 144 -5.33 -3.26 -11.17
CA LEU A 144 -5.07 -1.85 -11.41
C LEU A 144 -3.56 -1.63 -11.27
N PRO A 145 -2.93 -0.79 -12.11
CA PRO A 145 -1.53 -0.44 -11.93
C PRO A 145 -1.23 0.09 -10.53
N ASP A 146 0.02 -0.07 -10.08
CA ASP A 146 0.46 0.47 -8.78
C ASP A 146 0.05 1.94 -8.62
N LEU A 147 -0.47 2.30 -7.45
CA LEU A 147 -0.98 3.64 -7.17
C LEU A 147 0.05 4.76 -7.43
N SER A 148 1.35 4.45 -7.37
CA SER A 148 2.39 5.42 -7.73
C SER A 148 2.29 5.92 -9.18
N LEU A 149 1.57 5.19 -10.03
CA LEU A 149 1.34 5.53 -11.44
C LEU A 149 0.01 6.27 -11.69
N SER A 150 -0.82 6.47 -10.67
CA SER A 150 -2.15 7.10 -10.81
C SER A 150 -2.13 8.60 -11.08
N ALA A 151 -0.99 9.27 -10.89
CA ALA A 151 -0.80 10.67 -11.25
C ALA A 151 0.05 10.79 -12.52
N PRO A 152 -0.26 11.76 -13.41
CA PRO A 152 0.56 12.03 -14.58
C PRO A 152 2.02 12.25 -14.18
N ALA A 153 2.94 11.73 -14.97
CA ALA A 153 4.34 12.11 -14.86
C ALA A 153 4.49 13.51 -15.50
N ASP A 154 5.12 14.42 -14.79
CA ASP A 154 5.54 15.69 -15.37
C ASP A 154 6.74 15.42 -16.29
N ILE A 155 6.42 15.10 -17.55
CA ILE A 155 7.44 14.80 -18.55
C ILE A 155 7.81 16.13 -19.23
N HIS A 156 8.80 16.80 -18.68
CA HIS A 156 9.41 17.93 -19.39
C HIS A 156 10.06 17.43 -20.69
N SER A 157 9.81 18.15 -21.78
CA SER A 157 10.35 17.85 -23.12
C SER A 157 11.87 18.10 -23.26
N GLN A 158 12.57 18.27 -22.16
CA GLN A 158 14.02 18.48 -22.16
C GLN A 158 14.77 17.22 -22.61
N ALA A 159 15.81 17.44 -23.41
CA ALA A 159 16.69 16.36 -23.81
C ALA A 159 17.28 15.63 -22.59
N ARG A 160 17.01 14.34 -22.51
CA ARG A 160 17.52 13.50 -21.41
C ARG A 160 19.02 13.29 -21.61
N LYS A 161 19.80 13.56 -20.58
CA LYS A 161 21.26 13.33 -20.56
C LYS A 161 21.65 12.58 -19.29
N GLY A 162 22.72 11.79 -19.41
CA GLY A 162 23.30 11.07 -18.28
C GLY A 162 22.60 9.76 -17.96
N VAL A 163 23.05 9.14 -16.87
CA VAL A 163 22.59 7.84 -16.38
C VAL A 163 22.04 7.97 -14.97
N ILE A 164 20.89 7.39 -14.70
CA ILE A 164 20.37 7.25 -13.34
C ILE A 164 20.58 5.81 -12.88
N ILE A 165 21.25 5.64 -11.75
CA ILE A 165 21.45 4.35 -11.10
C ILE A 165 20.61 4.35 -9.83
N GLY A 166 19.58 3.52 -9.80
CA GLY A 166 18.72 3.35 -8.64
C GLY A 166 19.35 2.52 -7.54
N ASP A 167 18.80 2.64 -6.35
CA ASP A 167 19.21 1.91 -5.15
C ASP A 167 18.55 0.52 -5.08
N SER A 168 18.93 -0.26 -4.07
CA SER A 168 18.34 -1.55 -3.71
C SER A 168 18.11 -1.63 -2.20
N VAL A 169 17.05 -2.34 -1.81
CA VAL A 169 16.80 -2.66 -0.39
C VAL A 169 17.84 -3.64 0.19
N LYS A 170 18.53 -4.41 -0.67
CA LYS A 170 19.63 -5.29 -0.26
C LYS A 170 20.91 -4.49 -0.14
N LEU A 171 21.51 -4.42 1.05
CA LEU A 171 22.71 -3.63 1.32
C LEU A 171 23.90 -4.01 0.41
N SER A 172 24.08 -5.29 0.11
CA SER A 172 25.13 -5.77 -0.81
C SER A 172 24.95 -5.20 -2.22
N ALA A 173 23.72 -5.28 -2.76
CA ALA A 173 23.40 -4.74 -4.07
C ALA A 173 23.53 -3.20 -4.09
N ARG A 174 23.09 -2.52 -3.02
CA ARG A 174 23.23 -1.07 -2.88
C ARG A 174 24.71 -0.62 -3.02
N LYS A 175 25.64 -1.32 -2.33
CA LYS A 175 27.07 -1.03 -2.42
C LYS A 175 27.62 -1.19 -3.84
N ILE A 176 27.18 -2.22 -4.55
CA ILE A 176 27.58 -2.45 -5.95
C ILE A 176 27.03 -1.34 -6.85
N LEU A 177 25.75 -1.00 -6.74
CA LEU A 177 25.11 0.04 -7.54
C LEU A 177 25.74 1.42 -7.30
N ALA A 178 26.03 1.76 -6.05
CA ALA A 178 26.73 3.02 -5.72
C ALA A 178 28.14 3.08 -6.33
N ARG A 179 28.91 1.98 -6.25
CA ARG A 179 30.24 1.89 -6.90
C ARG A 179 30.13 1.97 -8.42
N THR A 180 29.09 1.37 -9.00
CA THR A 180 28.84 1.44 -10.45
C THR A 180 28.54 2.88 -10.87
N ALA A 181 27.75 3.63 -10.09
CA ALA A 181 27.50 5.05 -10.36
C ALA A 181 28.80 5.88 -10.43
N GLY A 182 29.75 5.61 -9.54
CA GLY A 182 31.05 6.30 -9.54
C GLY A 182 31.95 6.01 -10.76
N ARG A 183 31.57 5.07 -11.64
CA ARG A 183 32.32 4.76 -12.89
C ARG A 183 31.89 5.61 -14.09
N PHE A 184 30.80 6.36 -13.96
CA PHE A 184 30.27 7.22 -15.02
C PHE A 184 30.32 8.67 -14.57
N THR A 185 30.85 9.53 -15.39
CA THR A 185 31.03 10.96 -15.09
C THR A 185 29.72 11.73 -14.99
N ASP A 186 28.67 11.25 -15.66
CA ASP A 186 27.34 11.87 -15.76
C ASP A 186 26.24 11.04 -15.05
N ALA A 187 26.64 10.08 -14.21
CA ALA A 187 25.69 9.27 -13.46
C ALA A 187 25.23 9.98 -12.17
N ARG A 188 23.94 9.75 -11.84
CA ARG A 188 23.37 10.09 -10.54
C ARG A 188 22.90 8.83 -9.83
N PHE A 189 23.38 8.61 -8.62
CA PHE A 189 22.86 7.57 -7.74
C PHE A 189 21.62 8.11 -7.01
N VAL A 190 20.48 7.43 -7.17
CA VAL A 190 19.21 7.84 -6.56
C VAL A 190 18.84 6.84 -5.49
N PRO A 191 18.91 7.20 -4.20
CA PRO A 191 18.52 6.32 -3.11
C PRO A 191 16.99 6.14 -3.11
N THR A 192 16.52 4.95 -2.75
CA THR A 192 15.08 4.65 -2.59
C THR A 192 14.53 5.15 -1.25
N LYS A 193 15.40 5.41 -0.28
CA LYS A 193 15.04 5.95 1.03
C LYS A 193 15.69 7.30 1.25
N THR A 194 14.94 8.20 1.89
CA THR A 194 15.53 9.37 2.55
C THR A 194 16.35 8.92 3.75
N LEU A 195 17.53 9.49 3.92
CA LEU A 195 18.35 9.32 5.12
C LEU A 195 17.83 10.23 6.22
#